data_6e6b11bbffd66d570b401deb76fb018a
#
_entry.id   6e6b11bbffd66d570b401deb76fb018a
#
_cell.length_a   1.000
_cell.length_b   1.000
_cell.length_c   1.000
_cell.angle_alpha   90.00
_cell.angle_beta   90.00
_cell.angle_gamma   90.00
#
_symmetry.space_group_name_H-M   'P 1'
#
loop_
_entity.id
_entity.type
_entity.pdbx_description
1 polymer ?
#
loop_
_entity_poly.entity_id
_entity_poly.type
_entity_poly.pdbx_seq_one_letter_code
_entity_poly.pdbx_strand_id
1 'polypeptide(L)'
;MSKKFTSPTMLILNESLLPLLKRLDECIEFMSTNVEHYLEANHYLDEYQKFQLSALFTIRTHVINTLKQTAQQVMPENDSVLTSNDSVFTLYYGKFQINAHRIKTLMQQIEHRTKKSETFVQYLDDCHRCYFNIRSSLLIPVLNLATEDIITSSGRNYCSLIRSLSKLYINICRDEYQLYFQFFTQVNNSLTEFTDQLCSNLYNKLRPIVIHLEHLESLSEMCNLIKFEFIEENLHQDELESFVKSMRQLLQDTQERLVYRCNIYVENNILNYSPVSGDLAYPEKLEMMKSISDNLTTDKDNEVMNNEKSKSTMRRSDSVSSIISSVSDISFAQGYQSSQSRIVSSKAVADLHGMWYPTVRSSIMCLSKLYRTLDRTTFQSLSQEVLLACVDSLQVAFDLIKIKKSPLDGFLFIIKYLLIIREQITPFQIDTSIKEVFLDFTPTKTAVFDLIQNRTNLFSLTSNNALLKLIFEGTPQVSEKVIDSQKAVDNKIKEKCEEFIEYSYEYLTKELEKIIFVTQFNSIDNESKDLDDFNLRMSETFKDFLKKKELLQQKMSLYLVNTETEAIIFKQIDSKIQNLFGKLQKILNAKLANFEIVEKKQIPSIKDLID
;
A
#
# COMPACT_ATOMS: atom_id res chain seq x y z
N MET A 1 2.91 27.66 -67.79
CA MET A 1 3.25 27.09 -66.47
C MET A 1 4.75 26.98 -66.26
N SER A 2 5.50 26.42 -67.16
CA SER A 2 6.96 26.21 -67.05
C SER A 2 7.76 27.41 -66.56
N LYS A 3 7.57 28.63 -67.17
CA LYS A 3 8.29 29.88 -66.79
C LYS A 3 7.98 30.38 -65.37
N LYS A 4 6.86 29.99 -64.73
CA LYS A 4 6.49 30.41 -63.36
C LYS A 4 7.14 29.51 -62.29
N PHE A 5 7.49 28.26 -62.59
CA PHE A 5 8.17 27.36 -61.67
C PHE A 5 9.70 27.49 -61.66
N THR A 6 10.29 28.32 -62.59
CA THR A 6 11.71 28.56 -62.65
C THR A 6 12.26 29.57 -61.63
N SER A 7 11.38 30.26 -60.86
CA SER A 7 11.79 31.18 -59.81
C SER A 7 11.05 30.84 -58.50
N PRO A 8 11.46 29.78 -57.80
CA PRO A 8 10.66 29.15 -56.74
C PRO A 8 10.47 30.05 -55.51
N THR A 9 11.45 30.84 -55.15
CA THR A 9 11.38 31.69 -53.93
C THR A 9 10.38 32.84 -54.04
N MET A 10 10.13 33.39 -55.20
CA MET A 10 9.16 34.44 -55.43
C MET A 10 7.70 33.93 -55.39
N LEU A 11 7.47 32.67 -55.74
CA LEU A 11 6.13 32.08 -55.80
C LEU A 11 5.57 31.70 -54.42
N ILE A 12 6.42 31.34 -53.48
CA ILE A 12 6.02 30.98 -52.12
C ILE A 12 5.59 32.22 -51.32
N LEU A 13 6.19 33.35 -51.61
CA LEU A 13 5.83 34.64 -51.01
C LEU A 13 4.48 35.17 -51.53
N ASN A 14 4.03 34.71 -52.71
CA ASN A 14 2.73 35.07 -53.29
C ASN A 14 1.70 33.97 -53.07
N GLU A 15 0.49 34.30 -52.64
CA GLU A 15 -0.66 33.40 -52.44
C GLU A 15 -1.06 32.63 -53.71
N SER A 16 -0.41 32.88 -54.83
CA SER A 16 -0.67 32.26 -56.14
C SER A 16 -0.19 30.81 -56.24
N LEU A 17 0.68 30.29 -55.32
CA LEU A 17 1.20 28.92 -55.37
C LEU A 17 0.09 27.88 -55.14
N LEU A 18 -0.79 28.13 -54.19
CA LEU A 18 -1.85 27.19 -53.80
C LEU A 18 -2.83 26.92 -54.95
N PRO A 19 -3.39 27.95 -55.64
CA PRO A 19 -4.26 27.75 -56.82
C PRO A 19 -3.55 27.04 -57.96
N LEU A 20 -2.24 27.32 -58.17
CA LEU A 20 -1.47 26.67 -59.22
C LEU A 20 -1.24 25.15 -58.92
N LEU A 21 -0.96 24.79 -57.69
CA LEU A 21 -0.83 23.39 -57.28
C LEU A 21 -2.16 22.63 -57.45
N LYS A 22 -3.29 23.24 -57.06
CA LYS A 22 -4.62 22.65 -57.27
C LYS A 22 -4.90 22.41 -58.75
N ARG A 23 -4.60 23.40 -59.58
CA ARG A 23 -4.80 23.26 -61.04
C ARG A 23 -3.85 22.21 -61.65
N LEU A 24 -2.66 22.06 -61.10
CA LEU A 24 -1.71 21.02 -61.50
C LEU A 24 -2.25 19.63 -61.17
N ASP A 25 -2.84 19.46 -59.99
CA ASP A 25 -3.50 18.20 -59.61
C ASP A 25 -4.66 17.83 -60.53
N GLU A 26 -5.50 18.81 -60.88
CA GLU A 26 -6.59 18.62 -61.84
C GLU A 26 -6.08 18.18 -63.22
N CYS A 27 -4.95 18.77 -63.67
CA CYS A 27 -4.30 18.37 -64.93
C CYS A 27 -3.74 16.94 -64.87
N ILE A 28 -3.08 16.56 -63.76
CA ILE A 28 -2.54 15.21 -63.55
C ILE A 28 -3.67 14.18 -63.54
N GLU A 29 -4.75 14.47 -62.83
CA GLU A 29 -5.92 13.60 -62.74
C GLU A 29 -6.60 13.43 -64.11
N PHE A 30 -6.79 14.52 -64.85
CA PHE A 30 -7.35 14.49 -66.22
C PHE A 30 -6.51 13.65 -67.17
N MET A 31 -5.15 13.86 -67.16
CA MET A 31 -4.26 13.09 -68.02
C MET A 31 -4.17 11.61 -67.63
N SER A 32 -4.18 11.30 -66.34
CA SER A 32 -4.11 9.90 -65.85
C SER A 32 -5.37 9.11 -66.19
N THR A 33 -6.55 9.74 -66.23
CA THR A 33 -7.82 9.10 -66.61
C THR A 33 -8.00 8.97 -68.11
N ASN A 34 -7.33 9.79 -68.95
CA ASN A 34 -7.48 9.83 -70.38
C ASN A 34 -6.21 9.38 -71.15
N VAL A 35 -5.33 8.59 -70.52
CA VAL A 35 -4.06 8.14 -71.12
C VAL A 35 -4.27 7.44 -72.47
N GLU A 36 -5.33 6.65 -72.63
CA GLU A 36 -5.63 5.90 -73.84
C GLU A 36 -6.20 6.78 -74.97
N HIS A 37 -6.70 7.97 -74.66
CA HIS A 37 -7.36 8.86 -75.63
C HIS A 37 -6.40 9.88 -76.27
N TYR A 38 -5.25 10.15 -75.70
CA TYR A 38 -4.28 11.15 -76.18
C TYR A 38 -2.91 10.55 -76.41
N LEU A 39 -2.35 10.70 -77.59
CA LEU A 39 -1.06 10.11 -77.99
C LEU A 39 0.11 10.58 -77.13
N GLU A 40 0.12 11.83 -76.67
CA GLU A 40 1.18 12.42 -75.86
C GLU A 40 0.84 12.48 -74.34
N ALA A 41 -0.23 11.82 -73.90
CA ALA A 41 -0.70 11.91 -72.52
C ALA A 41 0.36 11.51 -71.53
N ASN A 42 1.10 10.46 -71.75
CA ASN A 42 2.18 10.00 -70.88
C ASN A 42 3.30 11.02 -70.75
N HIS A 43 3.68 11.68 -71.85
CA HIS A 43 4.73 12.70 -71.82
C HIS A 43 4.32 13.92 -70.95
N TYR A 44 3.09 14.42 -71.12
CA TYR A 44 2.58 15.54 -70.30
C TYR A 44 2.32 15.10 -68.86
N LEU A 45 1.93 13.87 -68.59
CA LEU A 45 1.78 13.33 -67.26
C LEU A 45 3.12 13.35 -66.50
N ASP A 46 4.19 12.85 -67.09
CA ASP A 46 5.53 12.87 -66.52
C ASP A 46 6.02 14.30 -66.27
N GLU A 47 5.78 15.22 -67.20
CA GLU A 47 6.14 16.64 -67.04
C GLU A 47 5.38 17.28 -65.86
N TYR A 48 4.07 17.05 -65.76
CA TYR A 48 3.27 17.58 -64.65
C TYR A 48 3.66 16.98 -63.30
N GLN A 49 3.99 15.70 -63.25
CA GLN A 49 4.52 15.06 -62.04
C GLN A 49 5.88 15.64 -61.62
N LYS A 50 6.80 15.91 -62.57
CA LYS A 50 8.06 16.61 -62.29
C LYS A 50 7.85 18.01 -61.75
N PHE A 51 6.89 18.77 -62.28
CA PHE A 51 6.54 20.09 -61.77
C PHE A 51 5.95 20.02 -60.36
N GLN A 52 5.12 19.01 -60.05
CA GLN A 52 4.56 18.77 -58.73
C GLN A 52 5.65 18.44 -57.73
N LEU A 53 6.57 17.51 -58.05
CA LEU A 53 7.74 17.19 -57.23
C LEU A 53 8.60 18.40 -56.92
N SER A 54 8.92 19.22 -57.96
CA SER A 54 9.72 20.45 -57.79
C SER A 54 9.03 21.47 -56.91
N ALA A 55 7.72 21.65 -57.06
CA ALA A 55 6.94 22.58 -56.24
C ALA A 55 6.90 22.15 -54.76
N LEU A 56 6.63 20.87 -54.51
CA LEU A 56 6.62 20.35 -53.13
C LEU A 56 8.02 20.31 -52.47
N PHE A 57 9.05 20.03 -53.24
CA PHE A 57 10.46 20.16 -52.78
C PHE A 57 10.77 21.61 -52.37
N THR A 58 10.27 22.59 -53.12
CA THR A 58 10.45 24.01 -52.80
C THR A 58 9.73 24.39 -51.53
N ILE A 59 8.49 23.88 -51.32
CA ILE A 59 7.73 24.07 -50.07
C ILE A 59 8.52 23.48 -48.90
N ARG A 60 8.98 22.21 -48.99
CA ARG A 60 9.79 21.58 -47.98
C ARG A 60 11.01 22.43 -47.61
N THR A 61 11.76 22.89 -48.62
CA THR A 61 12.99 23.67 -48.40
C THR A 61 12.67 25.02 -47.73
N HIS A 62 11.57 25.69 -48.13
CA HIS A 62 11.13 26.93 -47.50
C HIS A 62 10.74 26.72 -46.04
N VAL A 63 9.95 25.70 -45.74
CA VAL A 63 9.56 25.36 -44.36
C VAL A 63 10.76 25.11 -43.48
N ILE A 64 11.70 24.26 -43.93
CA ILE A 64 12.94 23.94 -43.18
C ILE A 64 13.77 25.21 -42.94
N ASN A 65 13.93 26.07 -43.96
CA ASN A 65 14.71 27.30 -43.82
C ASN A 65 14.04 28.29 -42.86
N THR A 66 12.70 28.42 -42.93
CA THR A 66 11.92 29.29 -42.02
C THR A 66 12.06 28.80 -40.56
N LEU A 67 11.93 27.49 -40.31
CA LEU A 67 12.10 26.92 -38.98
C LEU A 67 13.52 27.16 -38.44
N LYS A 68 14.56 26.96 -39.26
CA LYS A 68 15.95 27.25 -38.88
C LYS A 68 16.21 28.70 -38.57
N GLN A 69 15.67 29.62 -39.41
CA GLN A 69 15.76 31.06 -39.17
C GLN A 69 15.07 31.48 -37.88
N THR A 70 13.86 30.93 -37.62
CA THR A 70 13.14 31.19 -36.38
C THR A 70 13.95 30.73 -35.18
N ALA A 71 14.59 29.54 -35.25
CA ALA A 71 15.45 29.02 -34.18
C ALA A 71 16.66 29.94 -33.92
N GLN A 72 17.33 30.40 -34.98
CA GLN A 72 18.47 31.32 -34.87
C GLN A 72 18.12 32.66 -34.23
N GLN A 73 16.88 33.19 -34.48
CA GLN A 73 16.40 34.41 -33.84
C GLN A 73 16.10 34.28 -32.35
N VAL A 74 15.96 33.06 -31.87
CA VAL A 74 15.54 32.75 -30.50
C VAL A 74 16.73 32.21 -29.67
N MET A 75 17.75 31.65 -30.33
CA MET A 75 18.97 31.21 -29.61
C MET A 75 19.66 32.41 -28.98
N PRO A 76 19.96 32.39 -27.68
CA PRO A 76 20.70 33.47 -27.03
C PRO A 76 22.11 33.52 -27.56
N GLU A 77 22.61 34.71 -27.85
CA GLU A 77 24.03 34.92 -28.31
C GLU A 77 25.08 34.61 -27.23
N ASN A 78 24.66 34.56 -25.97
CA ASN A 78 25.51 34.22 -24.81
C ASN A 78 24.73 33.39 -23.77
N ASP A 79 25.38 32.36 -23.21
CA ASP A 79 24.87 31.49 -22.14
C ASP A 79 24.49 32.23 -20.82
N SER A 80 24.79 33.51 -20.71
CA SER A 80 24.64 34.32 -19.50
C SER A 80 23.24 34.96 -19.31
N VAL A 81 22.30 34.84 -20.25
CA VAL A 81 21.01 35.56 -20.22
C VAL A 81 19.82 34.69 -19.78
N LEU A 82 20.05 33.42 -19.41
CA LEU A 82 18.98 32.49 -19.00
C LEU A 82 18.53 32.67 -17.52
N THR A 83 18.25 33.91 -17.10
CA THR A 83 17.98 34.19 -15.67
C THR A 83 16.52 34.18 -15.25
N SER A 84 15.54 34.05 -16.16
CA SER A 84 14.14 33.82 -15.80
C SER A 84 13.47 32.84 -16.74
N ASN A 85 13.21 31.66 -16.27
CA ASN A 85 12.72 30.52 -17.06
C ASN A 85 11.41 30.80 -17.78
N ASP A 86 10.44 31.50 -17.16
CA ASP A 86 9.11 31.76 -17.73
C ASP A 86 9.14 32.72 -18.93
N SER A 87 10.02 33.72 -18.91
CA SER A 87 10.17 34.67 -20.02
C SER A 87 10.80 34.00 -21.26
N VAL A 88 11.69 33.03 -21.08
CA VAL A 88 12.34 32.30 -22.16
C VAL A 88 11.35 31.38 -22.87
N PHE A 89 10.55 30.62 -22.11
CA PHE A 89 9.51 29.77 -22.69
C PHE A 89 8.50 30.62 -23.49
N THR A 90 8.03 31.73 -22.93
CA THR A 90 7.11 32.64 -23.62
C THR A 90 7.69 33.17 -24.95
N LEU A 91 8.98 33.51 -24.98
CA LEU A 91 9.66 33.96 -26.21
C LEU A 91 9.73 32.82 -27.24
N TYR A 92 10.07 31.60 -26.82
CA TYR A 92 10.19 30.45 -27.71
C TYR A 92 8.86 30.09 -28.37
N TYR A 93 7.77 30.07 -27.61
CA TYR A 93 6.44 29.80 -28.14
C TYR A 93 5.95 30.95 -29.03
N GLY A 94 6.06 32.19 -28.59
CA GLY A 94 5.59 33.37 -29.33
C GLY A 94 6.24 33.54 -30.68
N LYS A 95 7.57 33.31 -30.79
CA LYS A 95 8.27 33.43 -32.08
C LYS A 95 7.89 32.34 -33.08
N PHE A 96 7.68 31.11 -32.61
CA PHE A 96 7.21 30.02 -33.47
C PHE A 96 5.78 30.23 -33.93
N GLN A 97 4.91 30.72 -33.09
CA GLN A 97 3.49 31.00 -33.44
C GLN A 97 3.32 32.01 -34.56
N ILE A 98 4.22 33.01 -34.67
CA ILE A 98 4.14 34.04 -35.72
C ILE A 98 4.10 33.43 -37.12
N ASN A 99 4.89 32.41 -37.39
CA ASN A 99 5.00 31.77 -38.69
C ASN A 99 4.09 30.54 -38.86
N ALA A 100 3.44 30.09 -37.80
CA ALA A 100 2.76 28.81 -37.75
C ALA A 100 1.64 28.68 -38.77
N HIS A 101 0.75 29.68 -38.86
CA HIS A 101 -0.39 29.64 -39.78
C HIS A 101 0.03 29.51 -41.26
N ARG A 102 1.06 30.25 -41.66
CA ARG A 102 1.58 30.19 -43.02
C ARG A 102 2.21 28.84 -43.34
N ILE A 103 3.02 28.32 -42.41
CA ILE A 103 3.65 27.01 -42.54
C ILE A 103 2.59 25.92 -42.58
N LYS A 104 1.55 25.98 -41.75
CA LYS A 104 0.45 25.01 -41.72
C LYS A 104 -0.23 24.91 -43.10
N THR A 105 -0.53 26.06 -43.72
CA THR A 105 -1.15 26.08 -45.03
C THR A 105 -0.27 25.41 -46.11
N LEU A 106 1.06 25.57 -46.02
CA LEU A 106 2.01 24.90 -46.90
C LEU A 106 2.13 23.40 -46.60
N MET A 107 2.18 23.03 -45.33
CA MET A 107 2.28 21.63 -44.91
C MET A 107 1.04 20.83 -45.33
N GLN A 108 -0.14 21.39 -45.24
CA GLN A 108 -1.38 20.77 -45.74
C GLN A 108 -1.26 20.36 -47.23
N GLN A 109 -0.51 21.13 -48.05
CA GLN A 109 -0.30 20.78 -49.46
C GLN A 109 0.53 19.50 -49.62
N ILE A 110 1.46 19.25 -48.75
CA ILE A 110 2.25 17.99 -48.73
C ILE A 110 1.40 16.87 -48.14
N GLU A 111 0.76 17.08 -46.99
CA GLU A 111 -0.07 16.10 -46.28
C GLU A 111 -1.21 15.53 -47.18
N HIS A 112 -1.91 16.35 -47.93
CA HIS A 112 -2.96 15.89 -48.83
C HIS A 112 -2.46 14.98 -49.96
N ARG A 113 -1.16 15.04 -50.29
CA ARG A 113 -0.56 14.33 -51.42
C ARG A 113 0.27 13.11 -50.99
N THR A 114 0.44 12.87 -49.73
CA THR A 114 1.23 11.73 -49.21
C THR A 114 0.75 10.37 -49.72
N LYS A 115 -0.58 10.23 -49.98
CA LYS A 115 -1.15 8.99 -50.56
C LYS A 115 -0.78 8.74 -52.01
N LYS A 116 -0.23 9.76 -52.72
CA LYS A 116 0.05 9.68 -54.17
C LYS A 116 1.48 9.22 -54.47
N SER A 117 2.44 9.45 -53.54
CA SER A 117 3.85 9.09 -53.79
C SER A 117 4.61 8.97 -52.45
N GLU A 118 5.48 7.98 -52.35
CA GLU A 118 6.38 7.78 -51.21
C GLU A 118 7.36 8.95 -51.00
N THR A 119 7.79 9.60 -52.07
CA THR A 119 8.62 10.83 -52.02
C THR A 119 7.96 11.96 -51.24
N PHE A 120 6.63 12.09 -51.29
CA PHE A 120 5.91 13.11 -50.54
C PHE A 120 5.83 12.81 -49.06
N VAL A 121 5.80 11.52 -48.69
CA VAL A 121 5.95 11.07 -47.28
C VAL A 121 7.34 11.47 -46.78
N GLN A 122 8.40 11.23 -47.57
CA GLN A 122 9.77 11.61 -47.18
C GLN A 122 9.91 13.14 -47.00
N TYR A 123 9.26 13.96 -47.81
CA TYR A 123 9.28 15.42 -47.65
C TYR A 123 8.58 15.87 -46.38
N LEU A 124 7.49 15.21 -46.01
CA LEU A 124 6.76 15.45 -44.77
C LEU A 124 7.63 15.04 -43.56
N ASP A 125 8.25 13.86 -43.60
CA ASP A 125 9.11 13.36 -42.53
C ASP A 125 10.36 14.23 -42.34
N ASP A 126 10.94 14.77 -43.41
CA ASP A 126 12.04 15.71 -43.31
C ASP A 126 11.63 17.01 -42.58
N CYS A 127 10.42 17.51 -42.83
CA CYS A 127 9.89 18.67 -42.13
C CYS A 127 9.63 18.37 -40.65
N HIS A 128 9.03 17.22 -40.32
CA HIS A 128 8.81 16.79 -38.95
C HIS A 128 10.15 16.61 -38.20
N ARG A 129 11.10 15.93 -38.81
CA ARG A 129 12.45 15.73 -38.24
C ARG A 129 13.15 17.06 -37.97
N CYS A 130 13.08 18.00 -38.91
CA CYS A 130 13.65 19.33 -38.71
C CYS A 130 12.96 20.08 -37.56
N TYR A 131 11.62 20.03 -37.49
CA TYR A 131 10.82 20.66 -36.44
C TYR A 131 11.21 20.12 -35.05
N PHE A 132 11.17 18.80 -34.85
CA PHE A 132 11.45 18.22 -33.56
C PHE A 132 12.92 18.36 -33.14
N ASN A 133 13.87 18.26 -34.06
CA ASN A 133 15.29 18.53 -33.76
C ASN A 133 15.51 19.95 -33.24
N ILE A 134 14.87 20.94 -33.87
CA ILE A 134 14.96 22.33 -33.43
C ILE A 134 14.28 22.50 -32.07
N ARG A 135 13.06 21.95 -31.88
CA ARG A 135 12.36 22.04 -30.59
C ARG A 135 13.18 21.37 -29.47
N SER A 136 13.72 20.19 -29.71
CA SER A 136 14.59 19.50 -28.75
C SER A 136 15.82 20.33 -28.38
N SER A 137 16.51 20.91 -29.37
CA SER A 137 17.72 21.71 -29.13
C SER A 137 17.46 23.00 -28.34
N LEU A 138 16.26 23.57 -28.45
CA LEU A 138 15.86 24.78 -27.71
C LEU A 138 15.33 24.47 -26.31
N LEU A 139 14.47 23.44 -26.18
CA LEU A 139 13.75 23.18 -24.94
C LEU A 139 14.58 22.40 -23.91
N ILE A 140 15.33 21.37 -24.31
CA ILE A 140 15.99 20.50 -23.38
C ILE A 140 16.98 21.24 -22.46
N PRO A 141 17.85 22.16 -22.97
CA PRO A 141 18.77 22.90 -22.10
C PRO A 141 18.03 23.76 -21.06
N VAL A 142 17.01 24.53 -21.49
CA VAL A 142 16.23 25.40 -20.60
C VAL A 142 15.43 24.60 -19.58
N LEU A 143 14.84 23.49 -20.03
CA LEU A 143 14.09 22.59 -19.16
C LEU A 143 14.99 21.95 -18.09
N ASN A 144 16.21 21.57 -18.45
CA ASN A 144 17.19 21.05 -17.48
C ASN A 144 17.55 22.10 -16.43
N LEU A 145 17.81 23.34 -16.83
CA LEU A 145 18.09 24.44 -15.90
C LEU A 145 16.89 24.69 -14.97
N ALA A 146 15.68 24.82 -15.52
CA ALA A 146 14.46 25.00 -14.73
C ALA A 146 14.22 23.85 -13.74
N THR A 147 14.51 22.62 -14.17
CA THR A 147 14.39 21.43 -13.33
C THR A 147 15.40 21.48 -12.16
N GLU A 148 16.65 21.85 -12.43
CA GLU A 148 17.70 21.98 -11.41
C GLU A 148 17.41 23.13 -10.42
N ASP A 149 16.88 24.25 -10.88
CA ASP A 149 16.45 25.37 -10.02
C ASP A 149 15.31 24.93 -9.07
N ILE A 150 14.34 24.16 -9.56
CA ILE A 150 13.25 23.63 -8.74
C ILE A 150 13.80 22.61 -7.73
N ILE A 151 14.71 21.73 -8.12
CA ILE A 151 15.32 20.74 -7.23
C ILE A 151 16.08 21.43 -6.10
N THR A 152 16.86 22.45 -6.43
CA THR A 152 17.67 23.19 -5.43
C THR A 152 16.81 24.03 -4.49
N SER A 153 15.71 24.62 -4.98
CA SER A 153 14.83 25.47 -4.19
C SER A 153 13.86 24.72 -3.28
N SER A 154 13.50 23.48 -3.62
CA SER A 154 12.45 22.72 -2.91
C SER A 154 12.89 22.10 -1.58
N GLY A 155 14.19 22.08 -1.27
CA GLY A 155 14.73 21.56 -0.02
C GLY A 155 14.39 20.08 0.23
N ARG A 156 13.85 19.78 1.44
CA ARG A 156 13.52 18.40 1.85
C ARG A 156 12.06 17.98 1.62
N ASN A 157 11.25 18.86 1.03
CA ASN A 157 9.84 18.54 0.79
C ASN A 157 9.66 17.85 -0.58
N TYR A 158 9.77 16.55 -0.61
CA TYR A 158 9.70 15.74 -1.83
C TYR A 158 8.35 15.82 -2.56
N CYS A 159 7.24 15.90 -1.82
CA CYS A 159 5.91 16.00 -2.43
C CYS A 159 5.72 17.36 -3.14
N SER A 160 6.21 18.44 -2.55
CA SER A 160 6.21 19.77 -3.18
C SER A 160 7.10 19.80 -4.42
N LEU A 161 8.28 19.17 -4.34
CA LEU A 161 9.22 19.04 -5.47
C LEU A 161 8.56 18.34 -6.66
N ILE A 162 7.96 17.18 -6.43
CA ILE A 162 7.31 16.40 -7.50
C ILE A 162 6.15 17.19 -8.10
N ARG A 163 5.33 17.88 -7.29
CA ARG A 163 4.23 18.72 -7.80
C ARG A 163 4.74 19.83 -8.70
N SER A 164 5.78 20.54 -8.29
CA SER A 164 6.35 21.63 -9.08
C SER A 164 6.94 21.16 -10.40
N LEU A 165 7.72 20.07 -10.37
CA LEU A 165 8.29 19.47 -11.58
C LEU A 165 7.22 18.92 -12.52
N SER A 166 6.27 18.14 -11.98
CA SER A 166 5.20 17.58 -12.79
C SER A 166 4.34 18.66 -13.45
N LYS A 167 4.03 19.74 -12.74
CA LYS A 167 3.29 20.87 -13.29
C LYS A 167 4.04 21.56 -14.43
N LEU A 168 5.35 21.75 -14.29
CA LEU A 168 6.20 22.28 -15.36
C LEU A 168 6.12 21.39 -16.60
N TYR A 169 6.31 20.08 -16.47
CA TYR A 169 6.29 19.16 -17.60
C TYR A 169 4.91 18.98 -18.21
N ILE A 170 3.83 19.00 -17.43
CA ILE A 170 2.45 18.99 -17.93
C ILE A 170 2.21 20.21 -18.82
N ASN A 171 2.59 21.40 -18.35
CA ASN A 171 2.41 22.63 -19.15
C ASN A 171 3.20 22.56 -20.45
N ILE A 172 4.46 22.12 -20.40
CA ILE A 172 5.30 21.98 -21.61
C ILE A 172 4.71 20.95 -22.57
N CYS A 173 4.25 19.79 -22.11
CA CYS A 173 3.63 18.79 -22.99
C CYS A 173 2.37 19.35 -23.68
N ARG A 174 1.53 20.08 -22.95
CA ARG A 174 0.34 20.75 -23.52
C ARG A 174 0.72 21.81 -24.54
N ASP A 175 1.66 22.67 -24.20
CA ASP A 175 2.10 23.76 -25.08
C ASP A 175 2.75 23.21 -26.35
N GLU A 176 3.57 22.15 -26.28
CA GLU A 176 4.16 21.50 -27.46
C GLU A 176 3.11 20.80 -28.31
N TYR A 177 2.15 20.13 -27.69
CA TYR A 177 1.05 19.49 -28.41
C TYR A 177 0.22 20.55 -29.16
N GLN A 178 -0.15 21.64 -28.51
CA GLN A 178 -0.89 22.74 -29.11
C GLN A 178 -0.08 23.44 -30.23
N LEU A 179 1.21 23.69 -29.99
CA LEU A 179 2.10 24.28 -30.98
C LEU A 179 2.23 23.39 -32.22
N TYR A 180 2.39 22.08 -32.03
CA TYR A 180 2.48 21.12 -33.14
C TYR A 180 1.28 21.23 -34.07
N PHE A 181 0.05 21.27 -33.54
CA PHE A 181 -1.16 21.40 -34.34
C PHE A 181 -1.36 22.77 -34.99
N GLN A 182 -0.56 23.77 -34.62
CA GLN A 182 -0.49 25.03 -35.37
C GLN A 182 0.38 24.91 -36.64
N PHE A 183 1.22 23.91 -36.76
CA PHE A 183 2.09 23.63 -37.91
C PHE A 183 1.59 22.50 -38.80
N PHE A 184 1.04 21.45 -38.22
CA PHE A 184 0.63 20.20 -38.85
C PHE A 184 -0.83 19.88 -38.57
N THR A 185 -1.43 18.97 -39.36
CA THR A 185 -2.85 18.61 -39.19
C THR A 185 -3.06 17.19 -38.67
N GLN A 186 -2.09 16.32 -38.87
CA GLN A 186 -2.18 14.89 -38.47
C GLN A 186 -1.18 14.58 -37.36
N VAL A 187 -1.60 13.71 -36.43
CA VAL A 187 -0.70 13.17 -35.41
C VAL A 187 0.34 12.27 -36.09
N ASN A 188 1.61 12.45 -35.73
CA ASN A 188 2.71 11.62 -36.19
C ASN A 188 3.40 10.95 -34.98
N ASN A 189 3.89 9.74 -35.16
CA ASN A 189 4.69 9.01 -34.16
C ASN A 189 5.86 9.83 -33.61
N SER A 190 6.44 10.71 -34.44
CA SER A 190 7.52 11.61 -34.01
C SER A 190 7.11 12.60 -32.91
N LEU A 191 5.83 12.99 -32.82
CA LEU A 191 5.32 13.80 -31.71
C LEU A 191 5.34 13.00 -30.41
N THR A 192 4.88 11.76 -30.45
CA THR A 192 4.90 10.86 -29.29
C THR A 192 6.33 10.56 -28.85
N GLU A 193 7.24 10.30 -29.80
CA GLU A 193 8.67 10.08 -29.49
C GLU A 193 9.30 11.31 -28.83
N PHE A 194 8.98 12.51 -29.31
CA PHE A 194 9.48 13.76 -28.74
C PHE A 194 8.96 14.00 -27.32
N THR A 195 7.65 13.81 -27.09
CA THR A 195 7.05 13.95 -25.75
C THR A 195 7.53 12.84 -24.81
N ASP A 196 7.74 11.61 -25.29
CA ASP A 196 8.36 10.51 -24.52
C ASP A 196 9.79 10.89 -24.09
N GLN A 197 10.58 11.53 -24.96
CA GLN A 197 11.92 12.01 -24.63
C GLN A 197 11.91 13.07 -23.51
N LEU A 198 10.99 14.04 -23.61
CA LEU A 198 10.81 15.06 -22.57
C LEU A 198 10.43 14.42 -21.22
N CYS A 199 9.45 13.53 -21.23
CA CYS A 199 8.97 12.87 -20.01
C CYS A 199 10.00 11.88 -19.41
N SER A 200 10.83 11.25 -20.26
CA SER A 200 11.97 10.44 -19.81
C SER A 200 13.02 11.26 -19.06
N ASN A 201 13.22 12.52 -19.44
CA ASN A 201 14.09 13.42 -18.70
C ASN A 201 13.56 13.67 -17.28
N LEU A 202 12.26 13.92 -17.12
CA LEU A 202 11.62 14.03 -15.80
C LEU A 202 11.82 12.76 -14.97
N TYR A 203 11.51 11.60 -15.53
CA TYR A 203 11.68 10.32 -14.88
C TYR A 203 13.12 10.10 -14.38
N ASN A 204 14.10 10.37 -15.25
CA ASN A 204 15.54 10.21 -14.92
C ASN A 204 16.00 11.14 -13.78
N LYS A 205 15.36 12.31 -13.62
CA LYS A 205 15.66 13.24 -12.50
C LYS A 205 14.95 12.82 -11.21
N LEU A 206 13.73 12.29 -11.29
CA LEU A 206 12.93 11.89 -10.10
C LEU A 206 13.33 10.52 -9.54
N ARG A 207 13.71 9.57 -10.39
CA ARG A 207 14.06 8.20 -9.97
C ARG A 207 15.16 8.13 -8.91
N PRO A 208 16.30 8.87 -9.02
CA PRO A 208 17.33 8.86 -7.97
C PRO A 208 16.78 9.35 -6.62
N ILE A 209 15.88 10.33 -6.61
CA ILE A 209 15.25 10.86 -5.40
C ILE A 209 14.43 9.76 -4.71
N VAL A 210 13.64 9.01 -5.48
CA VAL A 210 12.84 7.88 -4.98
C VAL A 210 13.73 6.80 -4.35
N ILE A 211 14.82 6.43 -5.03
CA ILE A 211 15.75 5.39 -4.56
C ILE A 211 16.40 5.76 -3.21
N HIS A 212 16.70 7.03 -2.99
CA HIS A 212 17.32 7.50 -1.75
C HIS A 212 16.35 7.75 -0.60
N LEU A 213 15.03 7.69 -0.84
CA LEU A 213 14.05 7.84 0.25
C LEU A 213 14.05 6.62 1.18
N GLU A 214 14.08 6.92 2.48
CA GLU A 214 14.11 5.90 3.53
C GLU A 214 12.82 5.81 4.33
N HIS A 215 12.07 6.90 4.45
CA HIS A 215 10.87 6.99 5.27
C HIS A 215 9.65 6.41 4.56
N LEU A 216 8.98 5.43 5.19
CA LEU A 216 7.76 4.80 4.67
C LEU A 216 6.64 5.81 4.43
N GLU A 217 6.52 6.80 5.31
CA GLU A 217 5.50 7.84 5.22
C GLU A 217 5.65 8.68 3.95
N SER A 218 6.86 9.20 3.70
CA SER A 218 7.15 9.99 2.49
C SER A 218 6.96 9.17 1.21
N LEU A 219 7.33 7.88 1.21
CA LEU A 219 7.10 7.00 0.06
C LEU A 219 5.61 6.74 -0.17
N SER A 220 4.83 6.51 0.89
CA SER A 220 3.39 6.31 0.82
C SER A 220 2.66 7.56 0.30
N GLU A 221 3.00 8.74 0.81
CA GLU A 221 2.47 10.02 0.33
C GLU A 221 2.80 10.26 -1.14
N MET A 222 4.04 9.97 -1.53
CA MET A 222 4.48 10.07 -2.92
C MET A 222 3.72 9.12 -3.86
N CYS A 223 3.51 7.86 -3.47
CA CYS A 223 2.68 6.92 -4.23
C CYS A 223 1.27 7.47 -4.44
N ASN A 224 0.63 7.96 -3.38
CA ASN A 224 -0.71 8.53 -3.45
C ASN A 224 -0.77 9.76 -4.35
N LEU A 225 0.21 10.66 -4.23
CA LEU A 225 0.33 11.85 -5.07
C LEU A 225 0.46 11.49 -6.56
N ILE A 226 1.38 10.59 -6.90
CA ILE A 226 1.58 10.16 -8.28
C ILE A 226 0.32 9.48 -8.84
N LYS A 227 -0.30 8.60 -8.06
CA LYS A 227 -1.46 7.84 -8.48
C LYS A 227 -2.68 8.73 -8.71
N PHE A 228 -3.05 9.55 -7.72
CA PHE A 228 -4.30 10.30 -7.75
C PHE A 228 -4.15 11.64 -8.51
N GLU A 229 -3.13 12.45 -8.20
CA GLU A 229 -3.00 13.77 -8.79
C GLU A 229 -2.45 13.74 -10.25
N PHE A 230 -1.53 12.79 -10.57
CA PHE A 230 -0.89 12.84 -11.90
C PHE A 230 -1.38 11.77 -12.86
N ILE A 231 -1.72 10.58 -12.41
CA ILE A 231 -2.21 9.52 -13.29
C ILE A 231 -3.71 9.64 -13.48
N GLU A 232 -4.50 9.61 -12.40
CA GLU A 232 -5.97 9.54 -12.50
C GLU A 232 -6.57 10.83 -13.09
N GLU A 233 -6.10 12.02 -12.70
CA GLU A 233 -6.61 13.28 -13.23
C GLU A 233 -6.29 13.52 -14.71
N ASN A 234 -5.18 12.94 -15.21
CA ASN A 234 -4.71 13.18 -16.58
C ASN A 234 -4.91 11.99 -17.52
N LEU A 235 -5.59 10.93 -17.09
CA LEU A 235 -5.71 9.65 -17.82
C LEU A 235 -6.38 9.79 -19.20
N HIS A 236 -7.29 10.76 -19.37
CA HIS A 236 -8.10 10.92 -20.57
C HIS A 236 -7.62 12.07 -21.49
N GLN A 237 -6.40 12.58 -21.27
CA GLN A 237 -5.83 13.66 -22.04
C GLN A 237 -4.78 13.11 -23.00
N ASP A 238 -5.10 13.07 -24.30
CA ASP A 238 -4.19 12.54 -25.35
C ASP A 238 -2.85 13.29 -25.37
N GLU A 239 -2.86 14.59 -25.06
CA GLU A 239 -1.67 15.45 -25.00
C GLU A 239 -0.70 15.07 -23.87
N LEU A 240 -1.17 14.32 -22.86
CA LEU A 240 -0.41 13.90 -21.68
C LEU A 240 -0.14 12.39 -21.62
N GLU A 241 -0.40 11.63 -22.67
CA GLU A 241 -0.20 10.18 -22.69
C GLU A 241 1.23 9.78 -22.31
N SER A 242 2.25 10.43 -22.88
CA SER A 242 3.67 10.22 -22.57
C SER A 242 4.02 10.55 -21.12
N PHE A 243 3.41 11.61 -20.58
CA PHE A 243 3.57 11.99 -19.17
C PHE A 243 2.97 10.93 -18.25
N VAL A 244 1.73 10.50 -18.49
CA VAL A 244 1.05 9.47 -17.70
C VAL A 244 1.83 8.14 -17.74
N LYS A 245 2.38 7.77 -18.90
CA LYS A 245 3.23 6.58 -19.07
C LYS A 245 4.47 6.65 -18.18
N SER A 246 5.18 7.78 -18.19
CA SER A 246 6.37 8.01 -17.35
C SER A 246 6.03 8.03 -15.85
N MET A 247 4.87 8.61 -15.48
CA MET A 247 4.39 8.62 -14.09
C MET A 247 3.98 7.22 -13.62
N ARG A 248 3.42 6.36 -14.47
CA ARG A 248 3.16 4.96 -14.13
C ARG A 248 4.46 4.20 -13.82
N GLN A 249 5.49 4.40 -14.61
CA GLN A 249 6.79 3.80 -14.37
C GLN A 249 7.40 4.30 -13.04
N LEU A 250 7.31 5.60 -12.77
CA LEU A 250 7.78 6.17 -11.50
C LEU A 250 6.96 5.65 -10.31
N LEU A 251 5.65 5.46 -10.46
CA LEU A 251 4.79 4.86 -9.43
C LEU A 251 5.25 3.44 -9.11
N GLN A 252 5.51 2.63 -10.14
CA GLN A 252 6.00 1.26 -9.96
C GLN A 252 7.33 1.25 -9.18
N ASP A 253 8.32 2.05 -9.58
CA ASP A 253 9.60 2.16 -8.86
C ASP A 253 9.40 2.61 -7.40
N THR A 254 8.45 3.53 -7.16
CA THR A 254 8.15 4.02 -5.81
C THR A 254 7.48 2.93 -4.96
N GLN A 255 6.58 2.14 -5.54
CA GLN A 255 5.93 1.01 -4.88
C GLN A 255 6.93 -0.10 -4.55
N GLU A 256 7.82 -0.44 -5.48
CA GLU A 256 8.91 -1.42 -5.24
C GLU A 256 9.82 -0.95 -4.10
N ARG A 257 10.18 0.33 -4.09
CA ARG A 257 10.98 0.93 -3.00
C ARG A 257 10.22 0.90 -1.68
N LEU A 258 8.91 1.18 -1.67
CA LEU A 258 8.06 1.13 -0.49
C LEU A 258 8.01 -0.29 0.10
N VAL A 259 7.83 -1.32 -0.73
CA VAL A 259 7.85 -2.73 -0.31
C VAL A 259 9.20 -3.10 0.30
N TYR A 260 10.29 -2.74 -0.36
CA TYR A 260 11.65 -2.99 0.15
C TYR A 260 11.89 -2.34 1.52
N ARG A 261 11.48 -1.08 1.69
CA ARG A 261 11.64 -0.36 2.97
C ARG A 261 10.70 -0.90 4.05
N CYS A 262 9.51 -1.38 3.66
CA CYS A 262 8.59 -2.05 4.57
C CYS A 262 9.21 -3.32 5.16
N ASN A 263 9.82 -4.17 4.34
CA ASN A 263 10.47 -5.40 4.80
C ASN A 263 11.59 -5.10 5.82
N ILE A 264 12.43 -4.11 5.54
CA ILE A 264 13.45 -3.64 6.50
C ILE A 264 12.82 -3.11 7.79
N TYR A 265 11.70 -2.37 7.67
CA TYR A 265 11.00 -1.84 8.84
C TYR A 265 10.40 -2.97 9.69
N VAL A 266 9.79 -3.98 9.07
CA VAL A 266 9.21 -5.15 9.76
C VAL A 266 10.32 -5.93 10.49
N GLU A 267 11.43 -6.17 9.82
CA GLU A 267 12.57 -6.87 10.41
C GLU A 267 13.12 -6.13 11.64
N ASN A 268 13.37 -4.83 11.53
CA ASN A 268 14.02 -4.06 12.59
C ASN A 268 13.09 -3.68 13.73
N ASN A 269 11.83 -3.31 13.43
CA ASN A 269 10.92 -2.73 14.43
C ASN A 269 9.88 -3.71 14.97
N ILE A 270 9.71 -4.88 14.34
CA ILE A 270 8.71 -5.88 14.73
C ILE A 270 9.38 -7.20 15.10
N LEU A 271 10.06 -7.85 14.15
CA LEU A 271 10.68 -9.17 14.37
C LEU A 271 11.83 -9.13 15.38
N ASN A 272 12.79 -8.24 15.16
CA ASN A 272 13.98 -8.12 16.01
C ASN A 272 13.75 -7.17 17.21
N TYR A 273 12.49 -6.83 17.49
CA TYR A 273 12.16 -5.95 18.62
C TYR A 273 12.47 -6.63 19.94
N SER A 274 13.34 -6.02 20.73
CA SER A 274 13.67 -6.46 22.09
C SER A 274 12.90 -5.63 23.13
N PRO A 275 11.93 -6.22 23.85
CA PRO A 275 11.10 -5.45 24.78
C PRO A 275 11.89 -4.91 25.96
N VAL A 276 11.73 -3.64 26.25
CA VAL A 276 12.29 -2.96 27.42
C VAL A 276 11.43 -3.26 28.64
N SER A 277 11.99 -3.09 29.86
CA SER A 277 11.26 -3.35 31.11
C SER A 277 9.94 -2.57 31.24
N GLY A 278 9.87 -1.34 30.71
CA GLY A 278 8.65 -0.55 30.67
C GLY A 278 7.56 -1.12 29.76
N ASP A 279 7.94 -1.83 28.68
CA ASP A 279 6.98 -2.47 27.77
C ASP A 279 6.34 -3.71 28.36
N LEU A 280 7.01 -4.33 29.32
CA LEU A 280 6.57 -5.53 30.03
C LEU A 280 5.93 -5.20 31.40
N ALA A 281 5.73 -3.94 31.74
CA ALA A 281 5.13 -3.51 33.01
C ALA A 281 3.60 -3.66 32.98
N TYR A 282 3.14 -4.90 33.05
CA TYR A 282 1.73 -5.26 33.15
C TYR A 282 1.49 -5.96 34.50
N PRO A 283 0.40 -5.66 35.23
CA PRO A 283 -0.78 -4.84 34.88
C PRO A 283 -0.61 -3.31 35.07
N GLU A 284 0.47 -2.82 35.68
CA GLU A 284 0.65 -1.42 36.13
C GLU A 284 0.37 -0.41 35.00
N LYS A 285 0.77 -0.74 33.77
CA LYS A 285 0.52 0.11 32.58
C LYS A 285 -0.98 0.26 32.28
N LEU A 286 -1.78 -0.78 32.51
CA LEU A 286 -3.23 -0.73 32.30
C LEU A 286 -3.95 0.02 33.40
N GLU A 287 -3.51 -0.11 34.64
CA GLU A 287 -4.01 0.65 35.78
C GLU A 287 -3.78 2.15 35.59
N MET A 288 -2.59 2.53 35.10
CA MET A 288 -2.28 3.90 34.71
C MET A 288 -3.18 4.41 33.59
N MET A 289 -3.41 3.60 32.54
CA MET A 289 -4.32 3.95 31.43
C MET A 289 -5.75 4.18 31.95
N LYS A 290 -6.23 3.32 32.82
CA LYS A 290 -7.57 3.45 33.43
C LYS A 290 -7.67 4.72 34.27
N SER A 291 -6.70 5.03 35.09
CA SER A 291 -6.69 6.26 35.90
C SER A 291 -6.68 7.53 35.04
N ILE A 292 -5.97 7.54 33.91
CA ILE A 292 -5.99 8.65 32.96
C ILE A 292 -7.37 8.79 32.30
N SER A 293 -7.98 7.67 31.90
CA SER A 293 -9.33 7.67 31.32
C SER A 293 -10.38 8.18 32.29
N ASP A 294 -10.34 7.75 33.56
CA ASP A 294 -11.28 8.15 34.59
C ASP A 294 -11.13 9.66 34.94
N ASN A 295 -9.91 10.18 34.97
CA ASN A 295 -9.67 11.62 35.18
C ASN A 295 -10.20 12.47 34.01
N LEU A 296 -10.08 12.00 32.77
CA LEU A 296 -10.60 12.69 31.58
C LEU A 296 -12.14 12.71 31.54
N THR A 297 -12.82 11.74 32.15
CA THR A 297 -14.29 11.71 32.26
C THR A 297 -14.79 12.63 33.37
N THR A 298 -14.10 12.67 34.52
CA THR A 298 -14.49 13.55 35.67
C THR A 298 -14.28 15.02 35.35
N ASP A 299 -13.28 15.40 34.57
CA ASP A 299 -13.09 16.80 34.15
C ASP A 299 -14.20 17.29 33.20
N LYS A 300 -14.81 16.41 32.43
CA LYS A 300 -15.94 16.75 31.56
C LYS A 300 -17.25 16.98 32.32
N ASP A 301 -17.50 16.21 33.36
CA ASP A 301 -18.70 16.39 34.20
C ASP A 301 -18.65 17.67 35.03
N ASN A 302 -17.43 18.17 35.34
CA ASN A 302 -17.22 19.42 36.02
C ASN A 302 -17.28 20.66 35.09
N GLU A 303 -16.95 20.53 33.80
CA GLU A 303 -17.07 21.62 32.81
C GLU A 303 -18.53 21.94 32.42
N VAL A 304 -19.44 20.96 32.52
CA VAL A 304 -20.87 21.18 32.23
C VAL A 304 -21.58 21.99 33.34
N MET A 305 -21.05 22.01 34.56
CA MET A 305 -21.63 22.78 35.68
C MET A 305 -21.09 24.18 35.89
N ASN A 306 -19.99 24.59 35.23
CA ASN A 306 -19.35 25.91 35.46
C ASN A 306 -19.11 26.70 34.17
N ASN A 307 -20.17 27.03 33.44
CA ASN A 307 -20.12 28.02 32.38
C ASN A 307 -20.48 29.41 32.94
N GLU A 308 -19.63 29.95 33.82
CA GLU A 308 -19.47 31.41 34.01
C GLU A 308 -18.15 31.71 34.72
N LYS A 309 -17.30 32.49 34.00
CA LYS A 309 -16.13 33.23 34.47
C LYS A 309 -14.86 32.44 34.87
N SER A 310 -13.88 32.37 33.97
CA SER A 310 -12.64 33.17 34.11
C SER A 310 -11.55 32.69 33.17
N LYS A 311 -10.99 33.63 32.39
CA LYS A 311 -9.74 33.46 31.62
C LYS A 311 -8.59 33.31 32.61
N SER A 312 -7.88 32.18 32.57
CA SER A 312 -6.51 32.13 33.11
C SER A 312 -5.62 31.31 32.16
N THR A 313 -4.60 31.97 31.68
CA THR A 313 -3.50 31.49 30.86
C THR A 313 -2.75 30.38 31.58
N MET A 314 -2.79 29.16 31.01
CA MET A 314 -1.91 28.09 31.43
C MET A 314 -0.91 27.76 30.30
N ARG A 315 0.38 27.94 30.60
CA ARG A 315 1.51 27.59 29.74
C ARG A 315 1.51 26.07 29.49
N ARG A 316 1.36 25.69 28.24
CA ARG A 316 1.54 24.29 27.77
C ARG A 316 3.04 24.00 27.65
N SER A 317 3.47 22.85 28.16
CA SER A 317 4.78 22.29 27.87
C SER A 317 4.75 21.65 26.47
N ASP A 318 5.68 22.09 25.62
CA ASP A 318 5.74 21.80 24.19
C ASP A 318 6.11 20.34 23.79
N SER A 319 6.20 19.41 24.74
CA SER A 319 6.67 18.05 24.49
C SER A 319 5.58 17.05 24.05
N VAL A 320 4.31 17.40 24.16
CA VAL A 320 3.18 16.47 23.85
C VAL A 320 2.59 16.75 22.45
N SER A 321 2.86 17.91 21.88
CA SER A 321 2.21 18.39 20.66
C SER A 321 2.70 17.71 19.37
N SER A 322 3.95 17.17 19.34
CA SER A 322 4.52 16.55 18.16
C SER A 322 4.08 15.10 17.91
N ILE A 323 3.50 14.44 18.94
CA ILE A 323 2.99 13.06 18.82
C ILE A 323 1.53 13.04 18.34
N ILE A 324 0.80 14.13 18.56
CA ILE A 324 -0.64 14.21 18.22
C ILE A 324 -0.88 14.40 16.72
N SER A 325 0.05 15.04 16.01
CA SER A 325 -0.12 15.29 14.57
C SER A 325 0.05 14.06 13.67
N SER A 326 0.76 13.01 14.12
CA SER A 326 0.95 11.78 13.34
C SER A 326 -0.20 10.75 13.49
N VAL A 327 -1.12 10.96 14.43
CA VAL A 327 -2.24 10.04 14.73
C VAL A 327 -3.55 10.51 14.10
N SER A 328 -3.67 11.81 13.75
CA SER A 328 -4.87 12.37 13.10
C SER A 328 -5.15 11.80 11.70
N ASP A 329 -4.13 11.25 11.02
CA ASP A 329 -4.27 10.70 9.67
C ASP A 329 -4.95 9.31 9.63
N ILE A 330 -5.00 8.60 10.77
CA ILE A 330 -5.69 7.29 10.85
C ILE A 330 -7.21 7.43 10.86
N SER A 331 -7.73 8.60 11.27
CA SER A 331 -9.19 8.86 11.35
C SER A 331 -9.82 9.16 9.99
N PHE A 332 -9.06 9.36 8.92
CA PHE A 332 -9.60 9.77 7.61
C PHE A 332 -10.13 8.59 6.76
N ALA A 333 -10.01 7.34 7.20
CA ALA A 333 -10.49 6.17 6.47
C ALA A 333 -11.99 5.85 6.69
N GLN A 334 -12.71 6.64 7.51
CA GLN A 334 -14.17 6.46 7.74
C GLN A 334 -14.99 7.59 7.12
N GLY A 335 -15.08 7.59 5.80
CA GLY A 335 -16.12 8.31 5.09
C GLY A 335 -17.39 7.48 5.03
N TYR A 336 -18.26 7.53 6.05
CA TYR A 336 -19.71 7.41 5.91
C TYR A 336 -20.40 8.02 7.13
N GLN A 337 -21.45 8.78 6.84
CA GLN A 337 -22.26 9.58 7.73
C GLN A 337 -22.93 8.75 8.83
N SER A 338 -22.80 9.14 10.07
CA SER A 338 -23.91 9.19 11.03
C SER A 338 -23.50 9.88 12.34
N SER A 339 -24.23 10.94 12.68
CA SER A 339 -24.64 11.42 14.00
C SER A 339 -23.57 11.99 14.96
N GLN A 340 -23.80 13.20 15.34
CA GLN A 340 -23.03 14.12 16.23
C GLN A 340 -22.60 13.59 17.62
N SER A 341 -22.93 12.38 18.01
CA SER A 341 -22.54 11.81 19.31
C SER A 341 -21.19 11.10 19.36
N ARG A 342 -20.55 10.86 18.20
CA ARG A 342 -19.26 10.12 18.12
C ARG A 342 -17.98 10.96 18.23
N ILE A 343 -18.06 12.27 18.16
CA ILE A 343 -16.88 13.16 18.14
C ILE A 343 -16.17 13.23 19.50
N VAL A 344 -16.87 12.94 20.58
CA VAL A 344 -16.31 13.02 21.95
C VAL A 344 -15.55 11.75 22.33
N SER A 345 -15.90 10.60 21.77
CA SER A 345 -15.22 9.33 22.05
C SER A 345 -13.89 9.15 21.27
N SER A 346 -13.74 9.82 20.12
CA SER A 346 -12.57 9.65 19.25
C SER A 346 -11.26 10.24 19.84
N LYS A 347 -11.32 11.31 20.63
CA LYS A 347 -10.14 11.91 21.25
C LYS A 347 -9.55 11.05 22.37
N ALA A 348 -10.38 10.43 23.20
CA ALA A 348 -9.95 9.53 24.26
C ALA A 348 -9.37 8.21 23.71
N VAL A 349 -9.90 7.72 22.59
CA VAL A 349 -9.40 6.51 21.93
C VAL A 349 -8.04 6.75 21.25
N ALA A 350 -7.82 7.91 20.62
CA ALA A 350 -6.55 8.28 20.00
C ALA A 350 -5.39 8.34 21.01
N ASP A 351 -5.63 8.85 22.23
CA ASP A 351 -4.62 8.89 23.28
C ASP A 351 -4.26 7.52 23.83
N LEU A 352 -5.18 6.54 23.78
CA LEU A 352 -4.95 5.15 24.19
C LEU A 352 -4.07 4.36 23.19
N HIS A 353 -4.10 4.69 21.90
CA HIS A 353 -3.24 4.04 20.88
C HIS A 353 -1.74 4.25 21.13
N GLY A 354 -1.37 5.40 21.71
CA GLY A 354 0.01 5.72 22.09
C GLY A 354 0.61 4.77 23.13
N MET A 355 -0.25 4.11 23.93
CA MET A 355 0.15 3.21 25.00
C MET A 355 0.12 1.72 24.63
N TRP A 356 -0.24 1.40 23.40
CA TRP A 356 -0.21 0.01 22.92
C TRP A 356 1.21 -0.55 22.95
N TYR A 357 1.27 -1.89 22.94
CA TYR A 357 2.56 -2.57 22.81
C TYR A 357 3.26 -2.14 21.52
N PRO A 358 4.55 -1.79 21.56
CA PRO A 358 5.23 -1.11 20.45
C PRO A 358 5.13 -1.82 19.11
N THR A 359 5.26 -3.15 19.06
CA THR A 359 5.20 -3.90 17.81
C THR A 359 3.80 -3.93 17.20
N VAL A 360 2.74 -3.97 18.03
CA VAL A 360 1.34 -3.86 17.56
C VAL A 360 1.11 -2.49 16.93
N ARG A 361 1.54 -1.43 17.59
CA ARG A 361 1.45 -0.07 17.06
C ARG A 361 2.21 0.07 15.73
N SER A 362 3.44 -0.42 15.68
CA SER A 362 4.29 -0.39 14.48
C SER A 362 3.68 -1.17 13.32
N SER A 363 3.09 -2.33 13.60
CA SER A 363 2.41 -3.16 12.57
C SER A 363 1.19 -2.46 11.99
N ILE A 364 0.32 -1.89 12.83
CA ILE A 364 -0.89 -1.19 12.38
C ILE A 364 -0.52 0.08 11.61
N MET A 365 0.47 0.85 12.08
CA MET A 365 0.98 2.02 11.35
C MET A 365 1.54 1.62 9.98
N CYS A 366 2.33 0.57 9.90
CA CYS A 366 2.86 0.05 8.65
C CYS A 366 1.72 -0.32 7.68
N LEU A 367 0.76 -1.12 8.12
CA LEU A 367 -0.39 -1.51 7.30
C LEU A 367 -1.22 -0.32 6.82
N SER A 368 -1.43 0.69 7.66
CA SER A 368 -2.17 1.90 7.30
C SER A 368 -1.49 2.72 6.19
N LYS A 369 -0.15 2.76 6.16
CA LYS A 369 0.62 3.46 5.12
C LYS A 369 0.70 2.67 3.80
N LEU A 370 0.61 1.34 3.86
CA LEU A 370 0.60 0.47 2.68
C LEU A 370 -0.78 0.35 2.03
N TYR A 371 -1.85 0.48 2.83
CA TYR A 371 -3.21 0.39 2.34
C TYR A 371 -3.49 1.49 1.31
N ARG A 372 -4.06 1.13 0.16
CA ARG A 372 -4.34 1.98 -1.01
C ARG A 372 -3.12 2.46 -1.82
N THR A 373 -1.90 2.33 -1.31
CA THR A 373 -0.70 2.70 -2.06
C THR A 373 -0.21 1.58 -2.98
N LEU A 374 -0.38 0.34 -2.53
CA LEU A 374 -0.02 -0.86 -3.27
C LEU A 374 -1.24 -1.45 -3.99
N ASP A 375 -0.97 -2.32 -4.95
CA ASP A 375 -1.99 -3.19 -5.52
C ASP A 375 -2.47 -4.20 -4.46
N ARG A 376 -3.70 -4.71 -4.66
CA ARG A 376 -4.38 -5.55 -3.68
C ARG A 376 -3.60 -6.82 -3.34
N THR A 377 -3.02 -7.47 -4.34
CA THR A 377 -2.26 -8.72 -4.19
C THR A 377 -0.99 -8.53 -3.39
N THR A 378 -0.19 -7.51 -3.72
CA THR A 378 1.04 -7.16 -2.99
C THR A 378 0.73 -6.72 -1.56
N PHE A 379 -0.32 -5.91 -1.35
CA PHE A 379 -0.75 -5.51 -0.02
C PHE A 379 -1.16 -6.72 0.83
N GLN A 380 -1.92 -7.67 0.28
CA GLN A 380 -2.35 -8.88 0.98
C GLN A 380 -1.16 -9.74 1.42
N SER A 381 -0.21 -10.01 0.50
CA SER A 381 1.00 -10.79 0.84
C SER A 381 1.80 -10.11 1.94
N LEU A 382 2.09 -8.82 1.79
CA LEU A 382 2.88 -8.07 2.76
C LEU A 382 2.17 -7.91 4.10
N SER A 383 0.83 -7.77 4.12
CA SER A 383 0.05 -7.70 5.35
C SER A 383 0.11 -9.01 6.16
N GLN A 384 0.16 -10.15 5.48
CA GLN A 384 0.35 -11.45 6.15
C GLN A 384 1.70 -11.52 6.85
N GLU A 385 2.77 -11.12 6.18
CA GLU A 385 4.12 -11.10 6.77
C GLU A 385 4.18 -10.19 7.99
N VAL A 386 3.63 -8.97 7.89
CA VAL A 386 3.56 -8.01 9.00
C VAL A 386 2.78 -8.57 10.19
N LEU A 387 1.63 -9.22 9.94
CA LEU A 387 0.78 -9.78 11.00
C LEU A 387 1.44 -10.99 11.67
N LEU A 388 2.05 -11.90 10.92
CA LEU A 388 2.77 -13.03 11.47
C LEU A 388 3.96 -12.57 12.33
N ALA A 389 4.76 -11.63 11.82
CA ALA A 389 5.86 -11.03 12.58
C ALA A 389 5.38 -10.38 13.89
N CYS A 390 4.23 -9.70 13.87
CA CYS A 390 3.63 -9.09 15.05
C CYS A 390 3.19 -10.15 16.07
N VAL A 391 2.55 -11.24 15.62
CA VAL A 391 2.14 -12.37 16.50
C VAL A 391 3.35 -13.03 17.14
N ASP A 392 4.43 -13.25 16.39
CA ASP A 392 5.66 -13.83 16.91
C ASP A 392 6.31 -12.92 17.96
N SER A 393 6.35 -11.61 17.71
CA SER A 393 6.84 -10.63 18.70
C SER A 393 5.98 -10.60 19.97
N LEU A 394 4.65 -10.73 19.84
CA LEU A 394 3.76 -10.85 21.00
C LEU A 394 3.98 -12.14 21.79
N GLN A 395 4.31 -13.25 21.12
CA GLN A 395 4.63 -14.51 21.79
C GLN A 395 5.91 -14.38 22.64
N VAL A 396 6.95 -13.69 22.13
CA VAL A 396 8.16 -13.39 22.91
C VAL A 396 7.84 -12.55 24.15
N ALA A 397 7.01 -11.53 24.01
CA ALA A 397 6.59 -10.68 25.13
C ALA A 397 5.76 -11.49 26.16
N PHE A 398 4.85 -12.35 25.71
CA PHE A 398 4.08 -13.26 26.56
C PHE A 398 4.99 -14.13 27.43
N ASP A 399 5.99 -14.77 26.83
CA ASP A 399 6.91 -15.64 27.55
C ASP A 399 7.73 -14.88 28.60
N LEU A 400 8.14 -13.65 28.28
CA LEU A 400 8.86 -12.78 29.22
C LEU A 400 7.97 -12.31 30.37
N ILE A 401 6.71 -11.92 30.13
CA ILE A 401 5.76 -11.50 31.16
C ILE A 401 5.41 -12.68 32.06
N LYS A 402 5.19 -13.86 31.49
CA LYS A 402 4.94 -15.11 32.23
C LYS A 402 6.04 -15.42 33.25
N ILE A 403 7.30 -15.19 32.88
CA ILE A 403 8.46 -15.46 33.75
C ILE A 403 8.65 -14.32 34.76
N LYS A 404 8.56 -13.05 34.36
CA LYS A 404 8.90 -11.89 35.20
C LYS A 404 7.81 -11.46 36.15
N LYS A 405 6.53 -11.69 35.82
CA LYS A 405 5.36 -11.21 36.58
C LYS A 405 4.48 -12.39 37.02
N SER A 406 3.44 -12.70 36.25
CA SER A 406 2.57 -13.81 36.51
C SER A 406 2.09 -14.47 35.20
N PRO A 407 1.84 -15.78 35.19
CA PRO A 407 1.28 -16.43 34.01
C PRO A 407 -0.09 -15.87 33.62
N LEU A 408 -0.93 -15.48 34.59
CA LEU A 408 -2.22 -14.83 34.33
C LEU A 408 -2.06 -13.53 33.54
N ASP A 409 -1.13 -12.67 33.94
CA ASP A 409 -0.87 -11.41 33.26
C ASP A 409 -0.33 -11.63 31.84
N GLY A 410 0.49 -12.68 31.64
CA GLY A 410 0.95 -13.09 30.33
C GLY A 410 -0.20 -13.47 29.40
N PHE A 411 -1.08 -14.38 29.82
CA PHE A 411 -2.22 -14.82 29.03
C PHE A 411 -3.18 -13.67 28.67
N LEU A 412 -3.51 -12.84 29.65
CA LEU A 412 -4.40 -11.71 29.43
C LEU A 412 -3.76 -10.66 28.53
N PHE A 413 -2.44 -10.45 28.61
CA PHE A 413 -1.70 -9.59 27.72
C PHE A 413 -1.80 -10.05 26.25
N ILE A 414 -1.47 -11.31 25.97
CA ILE A 414 -1.48 -11.79 24.58
C ILE A 414 -2.88 -11.82 24.00
N ILE A 415 -3.89 -12.25 24.75
CA ILE A 415 -5.30 -12.24 24.32
C ILE A 415 -5.75 -10.82 24.01
N LYS A 416 -5.47 -9.86 24.89
CA LYS A 416 -5.79 -8.44 24.66
C LYS A 416 -5.26 -7.94 23.32
N TYR A 417 -3.97 -8.12 23.06
CA TYR A 417 -3.34 -7.57 21.87
C TYR A 417 -3.71 -8.31 20.58
N LEU A 418 -3.95 -9.61 20.65
CA LEU A 418 -4.50 -10.35 19.51
C LEU A 418 -5.92 -9.89 19.15
N LEU A 419 -6.77 -9.59 20.15
CA LEU A 419 -8.10 -9.02 19.93
C LEU A 419 -8.02 -7.62 19.31
N ILE A 420 -7.09 -6.78 19.78
CA ILE A 420 -6.85 -5.44 19.19
C ILE A 420 -6.40 -5.58 17.73
N ILE A 421 -5.46 -6.46 17.43
CA ILE A 421 -5.01 -6.70 16.04
C ILE A 421 -6.21 -7.13 15.18
N ARG A 422 -7.00 -8.11 15.62
CA ARG A 422 -8.18 -8.58 14.91
C ARG A 422 -9.17 -7.46 14.59
N GLU A 423 -9.44 -6.58 15.54
CA GLU A 423 -10.34 -5.44 15.36
C GLU A 423 -9.76 -4.41 14.37
N GLN A 424 -8.47 -4.10 14.51
CA GLN A 424 -7.80 -3.08 13.69
C GLN A 424 -7.52 -3.51 12.25
N ILE A 425 -7.43 -4.81 11.96
CA ILE A 425 -7.25 -5.30 10.58
C ILE A 425 -8.55 -5.36 9.78
N THR A 426 -9.71 -5.36 10.44
CA THR A 426 -11.03 -5.45 9.78
C THR A 426 -11.26 -4.38 8.71
N PRO A 427 -10.90 -3.08 8.90
CA PRO A 427 -11.10 -2.04 7.90
C PRO A 427 -10.27 -2.21 6.64
N PHE A 428 -9.17 -2.95 6.68
CA PHE A 428 -8.28 -3.13 5.53
C PHE A 428 -8.82 -4.12 4.48
N GLN A 429 -9.99 -4.75 4.72
CA GLN A 429 -10.61 -5.70 3.80
C GLN A 429 -9.59 -6.70 3.22
N ILE A 430 -8.76 -7.24 4.11
CA ILE A 430 -7.78 -8.25 3.73
C ILE A 430 -8.58 -9.48 3.34
N ASP A 431 -8.75 -9.72 2.03
CA ASP A 431 -9.30 -10.98 1.55
C ASP A 431 -8.30 -12.08 1.88
N THR A 432 -8.73 -12.97 2.73
CA THR A 432 -7.90 -13.86 3.51
C THR A 432 -7.46 -15.11 2.76
N SER A 433 -7.82 -15.24 1.48
CA SER A 433 -7.53 -16.43 0.69
C SER A 433 -6.50 -16.15 -0.42
N ILE A 434 -5.23 -15.90 -0.04
CA ILE A 434 -4.15 -15.98 -1.02
C ILE A 434 -3.81 -17.46 -1.20
N LYS A 435 -3.95 -17.93 -2.43
CA LYS A 435 -3.44 -19.23 -2.83
C LYS A 435 -1.95 -19.09 -3.09
N GLU A 436 -1.13 -19.41 -2.10
CA GLU A 436 0.29 -19.57 -2.36
C GLU A 436 0.53 -20.92 -3.01
N VAL A 437 1.14 -20.87 -4.18
CA VAL A 437 1.53 -22.06 -4.94
C VAL A 437 2.91 -22.49 -4.46
N PHE A 438 2.96 -23.53 -3.65
CA PHE A 438 4.21 -24.15 -3.22
C PHE A 438 4.51 -25.37 -4.08
N LEU A 439 5.78 -25.51 -4.46
CA LEU A 439 6.29 -26.75 -5.01
C LEU A 439 6.55 -27.72 -3.84
N ASP A 440 5.69 -28.72 -3.69
CA ASP A 440 5.89 -29.79 -2.73
C ASP A 440 6.95 -30.76 -3.24
N PHE A 441 8.12 -30.73 -2.62
CA PHE A 441 9.23 -31.63 -2.92
C PHE A 441 9.20 -32.93 -2.11
N THR A 442 8.16 -33.17 -1.31
CA THR A 442 8.05 -34.38 -0.50
C THR A 442 8.04 -35.64 -1.40
N PRO A 443 7.26 -35.68 -2.52
CA PRO A 443 7.31 -36.81 -3.43
C PRO A 443 8.69 -37.02 -4.05
N THR A 444 9.38 -35.91 -4.38
CA THR A 444 10.74 -35.97 -4.93
C THR A 444 11.73 -36.54 -3.91
N LYS A 445 11.66 -36.11 -2.64
CA LYS A 445 12.52 -36.63 -1.57
C LYS A 445 12.29 -38.11 -1.32
N THR A 446 11.03 -38.55 -1.27
CA THR A 446 10.69 -39.96 -1.07
C THR A 446 11.15 -40.83 -2.25
N ALA A 447 10.94 -40.35 -3.50
CA ALA A 447 11.40 -41.05 -4.70
C ALA A 447 12.93 -41.15 -4.79
N VAL A 448 13.65 -40.09 -4.41
CA VAL A 448 15.13 -40.10 -4.31
C VAL A 448 15.60 -41.05 -3.21
N PHE A 449 14.93 -41.07 -2.05
CA PHE A 449 15.26 -41.98 -0.95
C PHE A 449 15.06 -43.45 -1.34
N ASP A 450 13.92 -43.75 -2.01
CA ASP A 450 13.63 -45.09 -2.56
C ASP A 450 14.68 -45.50 -3.61
N LEU A 451 15.15 -44.58 -4.44
CA LEU A 451 16.21 -44.84 -5.43
C LEU A 451 17.56 -45.14 -4.77
N ILE A 452 17.90 -44.48 -3.66
CA ILE A 452 19.12 -44.73 -2.90
C ILE A 452 19.05 -46.09 -2.19
N GLN A 453 17.87 -46.42 -1.65
CA GLN A 453 17.67 -47.67 -0.90
C GLN A 453 17.62 -48.89 -1.84
N ASN A 454 17.06 -48.75 -3.06
CA ASN A 454 16.87 -49.84 -4.02
C ASN A 454 17.88 -49.81 -5.18
N ARG A 455 19.16 -49.62 -4.88
CA ARG A 455 20.26 -49.53 -5.88
C ARG A 455 20.35 -50.73 -6.84
N THR A 456 19.89 -51.88 -6.41
CA THR A 456 19.96 -53.15 -7.20
C THR A 456 18.94 -53.19 -8.38
N ASN A 457 17.90 -52.35 -8.36
CA ASN A 457 16.81 -52.38 -9.35
C ASN A 457 16.83 -51.17 -10.31
N LEU A 458 17.94 -50.49 -10.43
CA LEU A 458 18.07 -49.27 -11.28
C LEU A 458 17.86 -49.51 -12.76
N PHE A 459 18.17 -50.74 -13.26
CA PHE A 459 18.14 -51.08 -14.66
C PHE A 459 17.21 -52.27 -14.97
N SER A 460 16.27 -52.61 -14.11
CA SER A 460 15.31 -53.67 -14.40
C SER A 460 14.25 -53.19 -15.40
N LEU A 461 13.98 -53.98 -16.44
CA LEU A 461 12.96 -53.73 -17.48
C LEU A 461 11.51 -53.97 -16.97
N THR A 462 11.31 -54.18 -15.70
CA THR A 462 10.02 -54.44 -15.08
C THR A 462 9.36 -53.13 -14.59
N SER A 463 8.06 -53.14 -14.37
CA SER A 463 7.26 -52.00 -13.89
C SER A 463 7.72 -51.37 -12.56
N ASN A 464 8.63 -52.03 -11.87
CA ASN A 464 9.23 -51.56 -10.58
C ASN A 464 10.60 -50.88 -10.76
N ASN A 465 10.86 -50.27 -11.91
CA ASN A 465 12.11 -49.56 -12.14
C ASN A 465 12.13 -48.25 -11.28
N ALA A 466 13.09 -48.18 -10.36
CA ALA A 466 13.24 -47.03 -9.45
C ALA A 466 13.49 -45.69 -10.18
N LEU A 467 14.12 -45.72 -11.37
CA LEU A 467 14.31 -44.55 -12.23
C LEU A 467 13.00 -44.07 -12.88
N LEU A 468 12.15 -45.01 -13.35
CA LEU A 468 10.83 -44.68 -13.89
C LEU A 468 9.93 -44.10 -12.77
N LYS A 469 9.98 -44.67 -11.58
CA LYS A 469 9.27 -44.14 -10.41
C LYS A 469 9.71 -42.72 -10.05
N LEU A 470 11.01 -42.42 -10.11
CA LEU A 470 11.53 -41.05 -9.90
C LEU A 470 11.03 -40.07 -10.97
N ILE A 471 10.97 -40.49 -12.23
CA ILE A 471 10.49 -39.64 -13.35
C ILE A 471 8.99 -39.39 -13.27
N PHE A 472 8.18 -40.39 -12.93
CA PHE A 472 6.71 -40.27 -12.91
C PHE A 472 6.15 -39.79 -11.57
N GLU A 473 6.72 -40.20 -10.44
CA GLU A 473 6.23 -39.89 -9.12
C GLU A 473 7.08 -38.83 -8.40
N GLY A 474 8.34 -38.63 -8.81
CA GLY A 474 9.29 -37.69 -8.21
C GLY A 474 9.16 -36.25 -8.70
N THR A 475 8.19 -35.96 -9.59
CA THR A 475 7.93 -34.56 -10.00
C THR A 475 7.37 -33.76 -8.82
N PRO A 476 7.90 -32.57 -8.52
CA PRO A 476 7.35 -31.72 -7.47
C PRO A 476 5.89 -31.42 -7.80
N GLN A 477 5.01 -31.68 -6.86
CA GLN A 477 3.59 -31.37 -7.02
C GLN A 477 3.34 -29.91 -6.65
N VAL A 478 2.49 -29.26 -7.43
CA VAL A 478 2.01 -27.91 -7.10
C VAL A 478 0.95 -28.08 -6.03
N SER A 479 1.28 -27.73 -4.79
CA SER A 479 0.30 -27.66 -3.71
C SER A 479 -0.14 -26.22 -3.49
N GLU A 480 -1.44 -25.96 -3.57
CA GLU A 480 -2.03 -24.68 -3.21
C GLU A 480 -2.26 -24.68 -1.69
N LYS A 481 -1.47 -23.91 -0.97
CA LYS A 481 -1.72 -23.66 0.46
C LYS A 481 -2.41 -22.32 0.61
N VAL A 482 -3.66 -22.35 1.03
CA VAL A 482 -4.39 -21.13 1.38
C VAL A 482 -3.87 -20.65 2.74
N ILE A 483 -3.04 -19.62 2.73
CA ILE A 483 -2.59 -18.95 3.95
C ILE A 483 -3.55 -17.80 4.21
N ASP A 484 -4.29 -17.91 5.31
CA ASP A 484 -5.25 -16.94 5.77
C ASP A 484 -4.72 -16.31 7.07
N SER A 485 -4.13 -15.12 6.97
CA SER A 485 -3.56 -14.45 8.13
C SER A 485 -4.61 -14.07 9.18
N GLN A 486 -5.84 -13.80 8.77
CA GLN A 486 -6.93 -13.52 9.69
C GLN A 486 -7.32 -14.78 10.45
N LYS A 487 -7.41 -15.93 9.76
CA LYS A 487 -7.58 -17.24 10.42
C LYS A 487 -6.39 -17.60 11.30
N ALA A 488 -5.17 -17.24 10.89
CA ALA A 488 -3.99 -17.47 11.74
C ALA A 488 -4.09 -16.70 13.06
N VAL A 489 -4.50 -15.43 13.02
CA VAL A 489 -4.77 -14.61 14.22
C VAL A 489 -5.93 -15.21 15.03
N ASP A 490 -7.05 -15.58 14.40
CA ASP A 490 -8.21 -16.18 15.07
C ASP A 490 -7.86 -17.54 15.72
N ASN A 491 -7.10 -18.38 15.03
CA ASN A 491 -6.61 -19.64 15.59
C ASN A 491 -5.70 -19.41 16.80
N LYS A 492 -4.83 -18.38 16.73
CA LYS A 492 -3.95 -18.03 17.84
C LYS A 492 -4.73 -17.47 19.02
N ILE A 493 -5.77 -16.66 18.78
CA ILE A 493 -6.70 -16.22 19.83
C ILE A 493 -7.35 -17.43 20.49
N LYS A 494 -7.87 -18.37 19.70
CA LYS A 494 -8.53 -19.57 20.21
C LYS A 494 -7.56 -20.42 21.05
N GLU A 495 -6.36 -20.71 20.53
CA GLU A 495 -5.31 -21.44 21.23
C GLU A 495 -5.00 -20.78 22.58
N LYS A 496 -4.76 -19.48 22.60
CA LYS A 496 -4.41 -18.77 23.84
C LYS A 496 -5.58 -18.63 24.80
N CYS A 497 -6.80 -18.53 24.32
CA CYS A 497 -7.98 -18.60 25.18
C CYS A 497 -8.19 -19.98 25.80
N GLU A 498 -7.98 -21.06 25.05
CA GLU A 498 -8.06 -22.44 25.56
C GLU A 498 -6.98 -22.70 26.63
N GLU A 499 -5.72 -22.31 26.36
CA GLU A 499 -4.62 -22.38 27.33
C GLU A 499 -4.92 -21.56 28.60
N PHE A 500 -5.48 -20.35 28.44
CA PHE A 500 -5.87 -19.50 29.57
C PHE A 500 -6.98 -20.09 30.41
N ILE A 501 -8.01 -20.67 29.79
CA ILE A 501 -9.11 -21.34 30.48
C ILE A 501 -8.59 -22.54 31.29
N GLU A 502 -7.70 -23.32 30.69
CA GLU A 502 -7.10 -24.49 31.38
C GLU A 502 -6.24 -24.05 32.57
N TYR A 503 -5.34 -23.07 32.34
CA TYR A 503 -4.53 -22.50 33.41
C TYR A 503 -5.36 -21.88 34.55
N SER A 504 -6.42 -21.13 34.20
CA SER A 504 -7.30 -20.50 35.19
C SER A 504 -8.06 -21.54 36.00
N TYR A 505 -8.49 -22.60 35.35
CA TYR A 505 -9.12 -23.74 36.02
C TYR A 505 -8.15 -24.40 37.02
N GLU A 506 -6.93 -24.73 36.59
CA GLU A 506 -5.91 -25.30 37.47
C GLU A 506 -5.54 -24.34 38.63
N TYR A 507 -5.38 -23.04 38.35
CA TYR A 507 -5.07 -22.03 39.35
C TYR A 507 -6.12 -21.92 40.44
N LEU A 508 -7.41 -22.03 40.09
CA LEU A 508 -8.53 -21.96 41.02
C LEU A 508 -8.75 -23.28 41.78
N THR A 509 -8.57 -24.41 41.12
CA THR A 509 -9.01 -25.73 41.61
C THR A 509 -7.89 -26.59 42.24
N LYS A 510 -6.63 -26.21 42.08
CA LYS A 510 -5.46 -26.97 42.49
C LYS A 510 -5.52 -27.48 43.94
N GLU A 511 -5.92 -26.63 44.88
CA GLU A 511 -6.03 -27.01 46.30
C GLU A 511 -7.27 -27.87 46.58
N LEU A 512 -8.38 -27.61 45.86
CA LEU A 512 -9.59 -28.43 45.94
C LEU A 512 -9.35 -29.83 45.39
N GLU A 513 -8.63 -29.96 44.28
CA GLU A 513 -8.28 -31.27 43.71
C GLU A 513 -7.36 -32.09 44.63
N LYS A 514 -6.45 -31.45 45.34
CA LYS A 514 -5.63 -32.13 46.35
C LYS A 514 -6.50 -32.72 47.46
N ILE A 515 -7.50 -31.97 47.93
CA ILE A 515 -8.42 -32.46 48.96
C ILE A 515 -9.25 -33.63 48.40
N ILE A 516 -9.73 -33.55 47.17
CA ILE A 516 -10.47 -34.63 46.50
C ILE A 516 -9.60 -35.88 46.43
N PHE A 517 -8.34 -35.74 46.02
CA PHE A 517 -7.39 -36.85 45.92
C PHE A 517 -7.14 -37.50 47.31
N VAL A 518 -6.88 -36.69 48.34
CA VAL A 518 -6.66 -37.18 49.71
C VAL A 518 -7.91 -37.89 50.25
N THR A 519 -9.11 -37.36 49.98
CA THR A 519 -10.39 -37.98 50.39
C THR A 519 -10.71 -39.26 49.63
N GLN A 520 -10.25 -39.44 48.41
CA GLN A 520 -10.43 -40.69 47.66
C GLN A 520 -9.54 -41.84 48.17
N PHE A 521 -8.31 -41.53 48.56
CA PHE A 521 -7.29 -42.53 48.86
C PHE A 521 -7.12 -42.85 50.34
N ASN A 522 -7.50 -41.94 51.28
CA ASN A 522 -7.45 -42.22 52.71
C ASN A 522 -8.82 -42.71 53.21
N SER A 523 -8.85 -43.93 53.78
CA SER A 523 -9.90 -44.34 54.67
C SER A 523 -9.87 -43.40 55.89
N ILE A 524 -10.86 -42.52 56.00
CA ILE A 524 -11.05 -41.71 57.21
C ILE A 524 -11.40 -42.69 58.33
N ASP A 525 -10.45 -43.03 59.21
CA ASP A 525 -10.74 -43.76 60.41
C ASP A 525 -11.58 -42.89 61.35
N ASN A 526 -12.54 -43.53 62.05
CA ASN A 526 -13.67 -42.94 62.75
C ASN A 526 -13.31 -42.08 64.01
N GLU A 527 -12.40 -41.14 63.92
CA GLU A 527 -12.14 -40.21 65.01
C GLU A 527 -12.76 -38.82 64.67
N SER A 528 -13.64 -38.32 65.54
CA SER A 528 -14.34 -37.02 65.41
C SER A 528 -13.41 -35.81 65.21
N LYS A 529 -12.14 -35.91 65.58
CA LYS A 529 -11.11 -34.88 65.38
C LYS A 529 -10.67 -34.71 63.92
N ASP A 530 -10.69 -35.81 63.14
CA ASP A 530 -10.31 -35.75 61.73
C ASP A 530 -11.40 -35.06 60.87
N LEU A 531 -12.65 -35.12 61.30
CA LEU A 531 -13.77 -34.51 60.61
C LEU A 531 -13.80 -32.97 60.80
N ASP A 532 -13.48 -32.49 61.99
CA ASP A 532 -13.37 -31.04 62.27
C ASP A 532 -12.17 -30.42 61.57
N ASP A 533 -11.02 -31.11 61.50
CA ASP A 533 -9.85 -30.64 60.77
C ASP A 533 -10.09 -30.63 59.24
N PHE A 534 -10.83 -31.62 58.71
CA PHE A 534 -11.25 -31.64 57.30
C PHE A 534 -12.21 -30.48 56.98
N ASN A 535 -13.20 -30.22 57.85
CA ASN A 535 -14.13 -29.11 57.65
C ASN A 535 -13.44 -27.76 57.72
N LEU A 536 -12.46 -27.60 58.60
CA LEU A 536 -11.65 -26.40 58.74
C LEU A 536 -10.82 -26.17 57.47
N ARG A 537 -10.10 -27.18 56.98
CA ARG A 537 -9.30 -27.12 55.73
C ARG A 537 -10.17 -26.83 54.51
N MET A 538 -11.35 -27.45 54.46
CA MET A 538 -12.30 -27.22 53.38
C MET A 538 -12.80 -25.75 53.38
N SER A 539 -13.12 -25.20 54.57
CA SER A 539 -13.52 -23.81 54.72
C SER A 539 -12.42 -22.83 54.34
N GLU A 540 -11.17 -23.11 54.69
CA GLU A 540 -10.03 -22.29 54.32
C GLU A 540 -9.76 -22.31 52.79
N THR A 541 -9.82 -23.50 52.18
CA THR A 541 -9.64 -23.62 50.73
C THR A 541 -10.75 -22.97 49.93
N PHE A 542 -11.99 -22.98 50.43
CA PHE A 542 -13.10 -22.23 49.81
C PHE A 542 -12.90 -20.72 49.91
N LYS A 543 -12.44 -20.21 51.04
CA LYS A 543 -12.12 -18.78 51.19
C LYS A 543 -11.01 -18.37 50.23
N ASP A 544 -10.00 -19.19 50.06
CA ASP A 544 -8.90 -18.97 49.12
C ASP A 544 -9.36 -19.02 47.68
N PHE A 545 -10.23 -19.98 47.35
CA PHE A 545 -10.89 -20.08 46.03
C PHE A 545 -11.67 -18.82 45.68
N LEU A 546 -12.51 -18.29 46.59
CA LEU A 546 -13.29 -17.07 46.38
C LEU A 546 -12.40 -15.87 46.15
N LYS A 547 -11.34 -15.71 46.95
CA LYS A 547 -10.35 -14.61 46.75
C LYS A 547 -9.66 -14.71 45.38
N LYS A 548 -9.26 -15.91 44.97
CA LYS A 548 -8.63 -16.16 43.68
C LYS A 548 -9.61 -15.89 42.51
N LYS A 549 -10.89 -16.29 42.68
CA LYS A 549 -11.95 -16.03 41.69
C LYS A 549 -12.16 -14.51 41.49
N GLU A 550 -12.26 -13.78 42.61
CA GLU A 550 -12.41 -12.31 42.57
C GLU A 550 -11.19 -11.62 41.93
N LEU A 551 -9.98 -12.03 42.28
CA LEU A 551 -8.75 -11.52 41.68
C LEU A 551 -8.71 -11.81 40.17
N LEU A 552 -9.13 -13.00 39.74
CA LEU A 552 -9.21 -13.35 38.32
C LEU A 552 -10.18 -12.44 37.59
N GLN A 553 -11.39 -12.20 38.14
CA GLN A 553 -12.39 -11.30 37.54
C GLN A 553 -11.87 -9.87 37.44
N GLN A 554 -11.26 -9.34 38.51
CA GLN A 554 -10.67 -7.99 38.50
C GLN A 554 -9.58 -7.86 37.42
N LYS A 555 -8.71 -8.86 37.28
CA LYS A 555 -7.70 -8.85 36.23
C LYS A 555 -8.31 -8.95 34.83
N MET A 556 -9.31 -9.84 34.65
CA MET A 556 -9.96 -9.96 33.34
C MET A 556 -10.64 -8.63 32.92
N SER A 557 -11.36 -7.98 33.82
CA SER A 557 -11.99 -6.68 33.52
C SER A 557 -10.98 -5.54 33.26
N LEU A 558 -9.77 -5.61 33.81
CA LEU A 558 -8.71 -4.65 33.55
C LEU A 558 -8.09 -4.82 32.13
N TYR A 559 -7.90 -6.08 31.69
CA TYR A 559 -7.27 -6.37 30.40
C TYR A 559 -8.28 -6.40 29.24
N LEU A 560 -9.47 -6.96 29.45
CA LEU A 560 -10.49 -7.17 28.42
C LEU A 560 -11.50 -6.03 28.51
N VAL A 561 -11.37 -5.09 27.57
CA VAL A 561 -12.30 -3.93 27.50
C VAL A 561 -13.71 -4.35 27.06
N ASN A 562 -13.81 -5.45 26.29
CA ASN A 562 -15.10 -5.97 25.82
C ASN A 562 -15.69 -6.94 26.85
N THR A 563 -16.76 -6.52 27.51
CA THR A 563 -17.50 -7.29 28.51
C THR A 563 -18.11 -8.59 27.96
N GLU A 564 -18.46 -8.64 26.67
CA GLU A 564 -18.96 -9.88 26.04
C GLU A 564 -17.87 -10.94 25.93
N THR A 565 -16.66 -10.55 25.53
CA THR A 565 -15.51 -11.48 25.47
C THR A 565 -15.14 -11.98 26.86
N GLU A 566 -15.13 -11.10 27.87
CA GLU A 566 -14.92 -11.46 29.27
C GLU A 566 -15.96 -12.49 29.72
N ALA A 567 -17.24 -12.23 29.49
CA ALA A 567 -18.35 -13.13 29.88
C ALA A 567 -18.25 -14.51 29.19
N ILE A 568 -17.87 -14.55 27.90
CA ILE A 568 -17.73 -15.82 27.16
C ILE A 568 -16.58 -16.68 27.77
N ILE A 569 -15.43 -16.07 28.01
CA ILE A 569 -14.28 -16.78 28.58
C ILE A 569 -14.61 -17.24 30.01
N PHE A 570 -15.17 -16.36 30.83
CA PHE A 570 -15.50 -16.66 32.21
C PHE A 570 -16.56 -17.78 32.33
N LYS A 571 -17.55 -17.81 31.45
CA LYS A 571 -18.57 -18.87 31.37
C LYS A 571 -17.94 -20.25 31.11
N GLN A 572 -16.90 -20.33 30.29
CA GLN A 572 -16.19 -21.59 30.04
C GLN A 572 -15.43 -22.06 31.27
N ILE A 573 -14.77 -21.14 32.00
CA ILE A 573 -14.09 -21.45 33.26
C ILE A 573 -15.11 -21.92 34.30
N ASP A 574 -16.21 -21.21 34.46
CA ASP A 574 -17.29 -21.54 35.40
C ASP A 574 -17.91 -22.91 35.10
N SER A 575 -18.14 -23.24 33.83
CA SER A 575 -18.64 -24.56 33.42
C SER A 575 -17.70 -25.71 33.85
N LYS A 576 -16.39 -25.52 33.69
CA LYS A 576 -15.40 -26.52 34.17
C LYS A 576 -15.40 -26.65 35.69
N ILE A 577 -15.51 -25.53 36.41
CA ILE A 577 -15.59 -25.48 37.86
C ILE A 577 -16.86 -26.19 38.37
N GLN A 578 -18.02 -25.93 37.77
CA GLN A 578 -19.30 -26.59 38.09
C GLN A 578 -19.22 -28.11 37.93
N ASN A 579 -18.54 -28.57 36.87
CA ASN A 579 -18.30 -30.01 36.67
C ASN A 579 -17.46 -30.61 37.79
N LEU A 580 -16.43 -29.90 38.27
CA LEU A 580 -15.61 -30.32 39.40
C LEU A 580 -16.42 -30.40 40.69
N PHE A 581 -17.23 -29.35 40.99
CA PHE A 581 -18.09 -29.36 42.18
C PHE A 581 -19.14 -30.45 42.13
N GLY A 582 -19.68 -30.75 40.93
CA GLY A 582 -20.58 -31.89 40.75
C GLY A 582 -19.93 -33.25 41.08
N LYS A 583 -18.64 -33.42 40.71
CA LYS A 583 -17.86 -34.60 41.09
C LYS A 583 -17.59 -34.64 42.59
N LEU A 584 -17.21 -33.52 43.20
CA LEU A 584 -16.94 -33.37 44.61
C LEU A 584 -18.15 -33.68 45.45
N GLN A 585 -19.35 -33.19 45.05
CA GLN A 585 -20.60 -33.49 45.72
C GLN A 585 -20.97 -34.97 45.64
N LYS A 586 -20.77 -35.64 44.52
CA LYS A 586 -21.00 -37.07 44.37
C LYS A 586 -20.10 -37.88 45.31
N ILE A 587 -18.82 -37.51 45.45
CA ILE A 587 -17.85 -38.19 46.36
C ILE A 587 -18.23 -37.97 47.82
N LEU A 588 -18.55 -36.73 48.20
CA LEU A 588 -19.04 -36.40 49.54
C LEU A 588 -20.32 -37.13 49.88
N ASN A 589 -21.33 -37.15 49.00
CA ASN A 589 -22.57 -37.87 49.20
C ASN A 589 -22.37 -39.41 49.34
N ALA A 590 -21.45 -40.00 48.54
CA ALA A 590 -21.14 -41.40 48.62
C ALA A 590 -20.44 -41.78 49.95
N LYS A 591 -19.61 -40.91 50.52
CA LYS A 591 -18.96 -41.12 51.81
C LYS A 591 -19.89 -40.84 53.00
N LEU A 592 -20.75 -39.77 52.90
CA LEU A 592 -21.75 -39.46 53.93
C LEU A 592 -22.86 -40.51 54.00
N ALA A 593 -23.21 -41.20 52.92
CA ALA A 593 -24.18 -42.30 52.91
C ALA A 593 -23.67 -43.55 53.71
N ASN A 594 -22.36 -43.69 53.93
CA ASN A 594 -21.74 -44.73 54.74
C ASN A 594 -21.67 -44.34 56.22
N PHE A 595 -22.03 -43.11 56.61
CA PHE A 595 -22.11 -42.65 57.98
C PHE A 595 -23.60 -42.42 58.32
N GLU A 596 -24.31 -43.45 58.73
CA GLU A 596 -25.56 -43.29 59.49
C GLU A 596 -25.21 -42.66 60.84
N ILE A 597 -25.74 -41.47 61.09
CA ILE A 597 -25.60 -40.72 62.34
C ILE A 597 -24.47 -39.69 62.33
N VAL A 598 -24.77 -38.48 61.86
CA VAL A 598 -24.46 -37.23 62.54
C VAL A 598 -25.20 -36.10 61.85
N GLU A 599 -25.81 -35.22 62.62
CA GLU A 599 -26.62 -34.08 62.31
C GLU A 599 -26.19 -33.29 61.04
N LYS A 600 -27.16 -33.09 60.14
CA LYS A 600 -27.11 -32.11 59.02
C LYS A 600 -26.89 -30.70 59.58
N LYS A 601 -25.65 -30.36 59.95
CA LYS A 601 -25.22 -29.00 60.16
C LYS A 601 -24.41 -28.55 58.97
N GLN A 602 -25.11 -27.82 58.08
CA GLN A 602 -24.64 -26.74 57.24
C GLN A 602 -23.31 -26.94 56.49
N ILE A 603 -23.32 -27.78 55.46
CA ILE A 603 -22.52 -27.52 54.27
C ILE A 603 -23.29 -26.42 53.51
N PRO A 604 -22.73 -25.23 53.29
CA PRO A 604 -23.42 -24.20 52.46
C PRO A 604 -23.83 -24.83 51.14
N SER A 605 -25.05 -24.62 50.75
CA SER A 605 -25.55 -25.08 49.44
C SER A 605 -24.61 -24.58 48.38
N ILE A 606 -24.19 -25.46 47.47
CA ILE A 606 -23.33 -25.08 46.33
C ILE A 606 -23.94 -23.91 45.55
N LYS A 607 -25.26 -23.72 45.62
CA LYS A 607 -25.96 -22.56 45.06
C LYS A 607 -25.58 -21.24 45.74
N ASP A 608 -25.43 -21.22 47.06
CA ASP A 608 -25.02 -20.03 47.81
C ASP A 608 -23.55 -19.66 47.67
N LEU A 609 -22.77 -20.47 46.96
CA LEU A 609 -21.35 -20.29 46.66
C LEU A 609 -21.09 -19.89 45.18
N ILE A 610 -22.11 -19.99 44.32
CA ILE A 610 -22.02 -19.68 42.89
C ILE A 610 -22.63 -18.31 42.56
N ASP A 611 -23.65 -17.88 43.31
CA ASP A 611 -24.26 -16.54 43.27
C ASP A 611 -23.36 -15.54 44.03
#